data_f8a31019b4195801be81103410606746
#
_entry.id   f8a31019b4195801be81103410606746
#
_cell.length_a   1.000
_cell.length_b   1.000
_cell.length_c   1.000
_cell.angle_alpha   90.00
_cell.angle_beta   90.00
_cell.angle_gamma   90.00
#
_symmetry.space_group_name_H-M   'P 1'
#
loop_
_entity.id
_entity.type
_entity.pdbx_description
1 polymer ?
#
loop_
_entity_poly.entity_id
_entity_poly.type
_entity_poly.pdbx_seq_one_letter_code
_entity_poly.pdbx_strand_id
1 'polypeptide(L)'
;MSTGYACLVVEDSPMMRQLIVFALSRIKNMTVTEADDGIVGLKKLAQARFDLIITDINMPIMDGLKLVRKIRSDERHKDVPVIVITTEGSREDRERAMALGASAYIIKPIQAPQVIETVKELLKI
;
A
#
# COMPACT_ATOMS: atom_id res chain seq x y z
N MET A 1 22.71 12.32 5.34
CA MET A 1 22.06 11.42 4.39
C MET A 1 20.79 10.82 4.98
N SER A 2 19.70 10.90 4.26
CA SER A 2 18.44 10.39 4.76
C SER A 2 18.43 8.86 4.75
N THR A 3 18.02 8.25 5.87
CA THR A 3 17.81 6.82 5.97
C THR A 3 16.31 6.51 6.14
N GLY A 4 15.48 7.52 5.89
CA GLY A 4 14.05 7.38 6.07
C GLY A 4 13.37 6.68 4.91
N TYR A 5 12.18 6.16 5.20
CA TYR A 5 11.32 5.52 4.22
C TYR A 5 10.03 6.32 4.09
N ALA A 6 9.54 6.47 2.86
CA ALA A 6 8.28 7.15 2.58
C ALA A 6 7.25 6.12 2.14
N CYS A 7 6.12 6.08 2.83
CA CYS A 7 5.03 5.15 2.51
C CYS A 7 3.77 5.92 2.14
N LEU A 8 3.11 5.50 1.07
CA LEU A 8 1.79 6.00 0.70
C LEU A 8 0.74 4.98 1.11
N VAL A 9 -0.26 5.40 1.88
CA VAL A 9 -1.37 4.56 2.30
C VAL A 9 -2.65 5.06 1.63
N VAL A 10 -3.26 4.21 0.81
CA VAL A 10 -4.49 4.52 0.10
C VAL A 10 -5.61 3.66 0.67
N GLU A 11 -6.54 4.27 1.38
CA GLU A 11 -7.62 3.56 2.06
C GLU A 11 -8.78 4.53 2.28
N ASP A 12 -9.98 4.17 1.81
CA ASP A 12 -11.14 5.05 1.92
C ASP A 12 -11.78 5.07 3.30
N SER A 13 -11.58 4.03 4.11
CA SER A 13 -12.09 4.01 5.49
C SER A 13 -11.14 4.73 6.42
N PRO A 14 -11.58 5.82 7.09
CA PRO A 14 -10.70 6.53 8.04
C PRO A 14 -10.21 5.63 9.18
N MET A 15 -11.08 4.75 9.68
CA MET A 15 -10.71 3.84 10.77
C MET A 15 -9.62 2.87 10.32
N MET A 16 -9.79 2.25 9.16
CA MET A 16 -8.81 1.31 8.64
C MET A 16 -7.50 2.01 8.31
N ARG A 17 -7.60 3.22 7.75
CA ARG A 17 -6.40 3.99 7.43
C ARG A 17 -5.60 4.29 8.69
N GLN A 18 -6.29 4.64 9.79
CA GLN A 18 -5.62 4.91 11.06
C GLN A 18 -4.93 3.66 11.62
N LEU A 19 -5.54 2.49 11.46
CA LEU A 19 -4.92 1.25 11.91
C LEU A 19 -3.62 0.96 11.16
N ILE A 20 -3.62 1.20 9.85
CA ILE A 20 -2.42 1.02 9.03
C ILE A 20 -1.34 2.03 9.43
N VAL A 21 -1.73 3.29 9.58
CA VAL A 21 -0.80 4.36 9.98
C VAL A 21 -0.20 4.05 11.34
N PHE A 22 -1.03 3.57 12.28
CA PHE A 22 -0.55 3.19 13.61
C PHE A 22 0.50 2.08 13.53
N ALA A 23 0.22 1.04 12.72
CA ALA A 23 1.20 -0.04 12.54
C ALA A 23 2.51 0.49 11.98
N LEU A 24 2.44 1.35 10.97
CA LEU A 24 3.64 1.92 10.34
C LEU A 24 4.41 2.84 11.29
N SER A 25 3.74 3.47 12.25
CA SER A 25 4.40 4.34 13.22
C SER A 25 5.36 3.58 14.13
N ARG A 26 5.24 2.24 14.17
CA ARG A 26 6.14 1.39 14.94
C ARG A 26 7.45 1.11 14.21
N ILE A 27 7.54 1.52 12.95
CA ILE A 27 8.75 1.33 12.16
C ILE A 27 9.56 2.63 12.17
N LYS A 28 10.81 2.52 12.59
CA LYS A 28 11.69 3.68 12.71
C LYS A 28 11.92 4.36 11.36
N ASN A 29 11.90 5.68 11.37
CA ASN A 29 12.17 6.52 10.20
C ASN A 29 11.13 6.38 9.06
N MET A 30 9.94 5.93 9.38
CA MET A 30 8.87 5.82 8.41
C MET A 30 8.03 7.09 8.38
N THR A 31 7.91 7.70 7.20
CA THR A 31 7.03 8.85 6.97
C THR A 31 5.83 8.37 6.16
N VAL A 32 4.63 8.68 6.63
CA VAL A 32 3.40 8.19 5.98
C VAL A 32 2.63 9.34 5.34
N THR A 33 2.26 9.16 4.08
CA THR A 33 1.35 10.04 3.36
C THR A 33 0.04 9.29 3.16
N GLU A 34 -1.07 9.92 3.45
CA GLU A 34 -2.38 9.28 3.37
C GLU A 34 -3.16 9.77 2.16
N ALA A 35 -3.93 8.87 1.57
CA ALA A 35 -4.87 9.19 0.51
C ALA A 35 -6.17 8.43 0.79
N ASP A 36 -7.31 9.12 0.64
CA ASP A 36 -8.60 8.50 0.95
C ASP A 36 -9.27 7.83 -0.26
N ASP A 37 -8.67 7.92 -1.43
CA ASP A 37 -9.10 7.16 -2.60
C ASP A 37 -7.96 7.04 -3.62
N GLY A 38 -8.21 6.27 -4.69
CA GLY A 38 -7.20 6.02 -5.71
C GLY A 38 -6.80 7.24 -6.52
N ILE A 39 -7.71 8.18 -6.73
CA ILE A 39 -7.41 9.41 -7.47
C ILE A 39 -6.44 10.29 -6.66
N VAL A 40 -6.72 10.45 -5.38
CA VAL A 40 -5.81 11.18 -4.48
C VAL A 40 -4.47 10.48 -4.42
N GLY A 41 -4.49 9.15 -4.37
CA GLY A 41 -3.26 8.35 -4.38
C GLY A 41 -2.40 8.63 -5.60
N LEU A 42 -3.02 8.69 -6.79
CA LEU A 42 -2.30 9.00 -8.01
C LEU A 42 -1.70 10.40 -7.99
N LYS A 43 -2.43 11.36 -7.42
CA LYS A 43 -1.92 12.72 -7.29
C LYS A 43 -0.69 12.76 -6.39
N LYS A 44 -0.72 12.01 -5.29
CA LYS A 44 0.43 11.93 -4.39
C LYS A 44 1.63 11.30 -5.08
N LEU A 45 1.40 10.24 -5.87
CA LEU A 45 2.46 9.58 -6.62
C LEU A 45 3.12 10.51 -7.64
N ALA A 46 2.35 11.43 -8.21
CA ALA A 46 2.88 12.41 -9.15
C ALA A 46 3.73 13.48 -8.47
N GLN A 47 3.51 13.71 -7.17
CA GLN A 47 4.16 14.78 -6.42
C GLN A 47 5.42 14.34 -5.69
N ALA A 48 5.55 13.05 -5.38
CA ALA A 48 6.65 12.56 -4.57
C ALA A 48 6.98 11.11 -4.88
N ARG A 49 8.18 10.70 -4.49
CA ARG A 49 8.62 9.32 -4.64
C ARG A 49 8.35 8.58 -3.33
N PHE A 50 7.89 7.34 -3.43
CA PHE A 50 7.61 6.50 -2.29
C PHE A 50 8.44 5.22 -2.34
N ASP A 51 8.76 4.70 -1.15
CA ASP A 51 9.51 3.44 -1.00
C ASP A 51 8.57 2.26 -0.80
N LEU A 52 7.32 2.54 -0.46
CA LEU A 52 6.32 1.52 -0.17
C LEU A 52 4.94 2.10 -0.42
N ILE A 53 4.05 1.30 -1.00
CA ILE A 53 2.65 1.69 -1.19
C ILE A 53 1.76 0.61 -0.60
N ILE A 54 0.77 1.02 0.20
CA ILE A 54 -0.23 0.12 0.76
C ILE A 54 -1.58 0.60 0.26
N THR A 55 -2.34 -0.27 -0.38
CA THR A 55 -3.66 0.10 -0.90
C THR A 55 -4.71 -0.96 -0.62
N ASP A 56 -5.92 -0.52 -0.32
CA ASP A 56 -7.08 -1.39 -0.28
C ASP A 56 -7.51 -1.70 -1.72
N ILE A 57 -8.12 -2.86 -1.93
CA ILE A 57 -8.70 -3.22 -3.23
C ILE A 57 -10.07 -2.56 -3.39
N ASN A 58 -10.91 -2.68 -2.37
CA ASN A 58 -12.32 -2.27 -2.47
C ASN A 58 -12.50 -0.80 -2.13
N MET A 59 -12.34 0.05 -3.13
CA MET A 59 -12.51 1.49 -2.98
C MET A 59 -13.44 2.02 -4.07
N PRO A 60 -14.21 3.08 -3.77
CA PRO A 60 -15.03 3.72 -4.80
C PRO A 60 -14.13 4.45 -5.81
N ILE A 61 -14.68 4.75 -6.97
CA ILE A 61 -14.03 5.51 -8.05
C ILE A 61 -12.93 4.72 -8.74
N MET A 62 -11.88 4.32 -8.00
CA MET A 62 -10.79 3.53 -8.55
C MET A 62 -10.42 2.44 -7.57
N ASP A 63 -10.61 1.18 -7.95
CA ASP A 63 -10.23 0.06 -7.08
C ASP A 63 -8.71 -0.09 -7.01
N GLY A 64 -8.26 -0.83 -5.99
CA GLY A 64 -6.84 -1.01 -5.74
C GLY A 64 -6.10 -1.76 -6.83
N LEU A 65 -6.78 -2.65 -7.55
CA LEU A 65 -6.14 -3.40 -8.64
C LEU A 65 -5.79 -2.47 -9.80
N LYS A 66 -6.70 -1.55 -10.11
CA LYS A 66 -6.45 -0.54 -11.14
C LYS A 66 -5.31 0.38 -10.70
N LEU A 67 -5.27 0.72 -9.43
CA LEU A 67 -4.18 1.55 -8.89
C LEU A 67 -2.83 0.82 -9.02
N VAL A 68 -2.77 -0.47 -8.71
CA VAL A 68 -1.53 -1.25 -8.87
C VAL A 68 -1.04 -1.20 -10.32
N ARG A 69 -1.95 -1.37 -11.29
CA ARG A 69 -1.58 -1.28 -12.69
C ARG A 69 -0.95 0.06 -13.04
N LYS A 70 -1.54 1.15 -12.54
CA LYS A 70 -1.02 2.49 -12.81
C LYS A 70 0.32 2.71 -12.14
N ILE A 71 0.52 2.19 -10.94
CA ILE A 71 1.80 2.25 -10.23
C ILE A 71 2.88 1.56 -11.07
N ARG A 72 2.60 0.38 -11.58
CA ARG A 72 3.56 -0.38 -12.37
C ARG A 72 3.87 0.26 -13.73
N SER A 73 3.00 1.15 -14.20
CA SER A 73 3.22 1.91 -15.43
C SER A 73 4.04 3.18 -15.21
N ASP A 74 4.22 3.59 -13.96
CA ASP A 74 4.97 4.80 -13.61
C ASP A 74 6.46 4.44 -13.50
N GLU A 75 7.30 5.08 -14.31
CA GLU A 75 8.74 4.82 -14.31
C GLU A 75 9.39 4.94 -12.92
N ARG A 76 8.91 5.89 -12.12
CA ARG A 76 9.47 6.10 -10.79
C ARG A 76 9.05 5.04 -9.78
N HIS A 77 7.94 4.34 -10.05
CA HIS A 77 7.35 3.41 -9.09
C HIS A 77 7.14 2.00 -9.64
N LYS A 78 7.67 1.70 -10.81
CA LYS A 78 7.44 0.40 -11.44
C LYS A 78 7.95 -0.79 -10.62
N ASP A 79 8.92 -0.56 -9.75
CA ASP A 79 9.50 -1.62 -8.92
C ASP A 79 9.23 -1.42 -7.43
N VAL A 80 8.46 -0.42 -7.06
CA VAL A 80 8.20 -0.14 -5.64
C VAL A 80 7.36 -1.27 -5.02
N PRO A 81 7.69 -1.68 -3.78
CA PRO A 81 6.86 -2.68 -3.10
C PRO A 81 5.43 -2.16 -2.90
N VAL A 82 4.45 -2.99 -3.24
CA VAL A 82 3.03 -2.66 -3.07
C VAL A 82 2.35 -3.76 -2.26
N ILE A 83 1.73 -3.39 -1.16
CA ILE A 83 0.93 -4.30 -0.33
C ILE A 83 -0.53 -4.01 -0.63
N VAL A 84 -1.27 -5.04 -1.01
CA VAL A 84 -2.70 -4.95 -1.26
C VAL A 84 -3.46 -5.49 -0.05
N ILE A 85 -4.42 -4.73 0.46
CA ILE A 85 -5.22 -5.12 1.62
C ILE A 85 -6.68 -5.25 1.18
N THR A 86 -7.37 -6.29 1.64
CA THR A 86 -8.74 -6.54 1.23
C THR A 86 -9.49 -7.39 2.25
N THR A 87 -10.83 -7.26 2.25
CA THR A 87 -11.71 -8.18 2.98
C THR A 87 -11.91 -9.46 2.21
N GLU A 88 -11.62 -9.44 0.90
CA GLU A 88 -11.84 -10.58 0.03
C GLU A 88 -10.66 -11.53 0.08
N GLY A 89 -10.85 -12.67 0.75
CA GLY A 89 -9.81 -13.66 0.89
C GLY A 89 -9.81 -14.70 -0.22
N SER A 90 -10.46 -14.45 -1.35
CA SER A 90 -10.54 -15.44 -2.40
C SER A 90 -9.18 -15.64 -3.06
N ARG A 91 -8.94 -16.87 -3.45
CA ARG A 91 -7.72 -17.23 -4.16
C ARG A 91 -7.61 -16.48 -5.49
N GLU A 92 -8.75 -16.31 -6.16
CA GLU A 92 -8.79 -15.60 -7.44
C GLU A 92 -8.38 -14.15 -7.32
N ASP A 93 -8.87 -13.45 -6.29
CA ASP A 93 -8.52 -12.06 -6.07
C ASP A 93 -7.06 -11.91 -5.75
N ARG A 94 -6.53 -12.82 -4.94
CA ARG A 94 -5.11 -12.84 -4.60
C ARG A 94 -4.26 -13.04 -5.84
N GLU A 95 -4.61 -14.05 -6.65
CA GLU A 95 -3.86 -14.34 -7.86
C GLU A 95 -3.90 -13.15 -8.83
N ARG A 96 -5.05 -12.49 -8.94
CA ARG A 96 -5.20 -11.31 -9.80
C ARG A 96 -4.31 -10.17 -9.33
N ALA A 97 -4.31 -9.91 -8.02
CA ALA A 97 -3.48 -8.84 -7.46
C ALA A 97 -2.00 -9.12 -7.71
N MET A 98 -1.56 -10.34 -7.45
CA MET A 98 -0.15 -10.72 -7.65
C MET A 98 0.23 -10.68 -9.12
N ALA A 99 -0.68 -11.10 -10.02
CA ALA A 99 -0.44 -11.05 -11.45
C ALA A 99 -0.29 -9.63 -11.98
N LEU A 100 -0.97 -8.66 -11.36
CA LEU A 100 -0.86 -7.25 -11.72
C LEU A 100 0.38 -6.57 -11.14
N GLY A 101 1.09 -7.25 -10.26
CA GLY A 101 2.35 -6.74 -9.74
C GLY A 101 2.37 -6.39 -8.26
N ALA A 102 1.35 -6.81 -7.49
CA ALA A 102 1.39 -6.63 -6.04
C ALA A 102 2.54 -7.44 -5.44
N SER A 103 3.19 -6.89 -4.42
CA SER A 103 4.30 -7.56 -3.76
C SER A 103 3.83 -8.44 -2.61
N ALA A 104 2.72 -8.09 -1.98
CA ALA A 104 2.15 -8.85 -0.88
C ALA A 104 0.65 -8.60 -0.81
N TYR A 105 -0.05 -9.48 -0.10
CA TYR A 105 -1.50 -9.48 -0.01
C TYR A 105 -1.88 -9.74 1.44
N ILE A 106 -2.63 -8.84 2.04
CA ILE A 106 -3.06 -8.96 3.43
C ILE A 106 -4.58 -8.94 3.50
N ILE A 107 -5.16 -9.89 4.22
CA ILE A 107 -6.60 -10.00 4.38
C ILE A 107 -7.02 -9.31 5.67
N LYS A 108 -8.07 -8.48 5.61
CA LYS A 108 -8.65 -7.86 6.80
C LYS A 108 -9.32 -8.92 7.66
N PRO A 109 -9.34 -8.78 8.99
CA PRO A 109 -8.95 -7.60 9.76
C PRO A 109 -7.43 -7.45 9.86
N ILE A 110 -6.99 -6.20 9.84
CA ILE A 110 -5.56 -5.89 9.85
C ILE A 110 -4.99 -6.14 11.24
N GLN A 111 -3.86 -6.87 11.27
CA GLN A 111 -3.12 -7.13 12.49
C GLN A 111 -1.81 -6.35 12.40
N ALA A 112 -1.57 -5.45 13.35
CA ALA A 112 -0.36 -4.62 13.32
C ALA A 112 0.93 -5.43 13.18
N PRO A 113 1.12 -6.52 13.94
CA PRO A 113 2.35 -7.33 13.78
C PRO A 113 2.53 -7.88 12.37
N GLN A 114 1.46 -8.30 11.72
CA GLN A 114 1.53 -8.81 10.36
C GLN A 114 1.93 -7.72 9.37
N VAL A 115 1.37 -6.53 9.51
CA VAL A 115 1.70 -5.39 8.66
C VAL A 115 3.17 -5.03 8.83
N ILE A 116 3.62 -4.89 10.08
CA ILE A 116 5.00 -4.54 10.39
C ILE A 116 5.97 -5.55 9.81
N GLU A 117 5.70 -6.84 10.01
CA GLU A 117 6.56 -7.91 9.51
C GLU A 117 6.64 -7.89 8.00
N THR A 118 5.49 -7.75 7.33
CA THR A 118 5.45 -7.72 5.86
C THR A 118 6.22 -6.52 5.32
N VAL A 119 6.06 -5.35 5.92
CA VAL A 119 6.77 -4.14 5.51
C VAL A 119 8.27 -4.32 5.67
N LYS A 120 8.71 -4.82 6.81
CA LYS A 120 10.14 -5.04 7.06
C LYS A 120 10.74 -6.02 6.07
N GLU A 121 10.00 -7.06 5.76
CA GLU A 121 10.43 -8.06 4.78
C GLU A 121 10.63 -7.44 3.40
N LEU A 122 9.66 -6.65 2.95
CA LEU A 122 9.71 -6.02 1.63
C LEU A 122 10.79 -4.94 1.53
N LEU A 123 11.00 -4.18 2.60
CA LEU A 123 12.02 -3.14 2.65
C LEU A 123 13.38 -3.68 3.08
N LYS A 124 13.46 -4.94 3.48
CA LYS A 124 14.71 -5.61 3.92
C LYS A 124 15.36 -4.91 5.11
N ILE A 125 14.56 -4.65 6.11
CA ILE A 125 15.02 -3.93 7.31
C ILE A 125 14.67 -4.66 8.63
#